data_cedf812fba7f3786bd9657da3c17c98b
#
_entry.id   cedf812fba7f3786bd9657da3c17c98b
#
_cell.length_a   1.000
_cell.length_b   1.000
_cell.length_c   1.000
_cell.angle_alpha   90.00
_cell.angle_beta   90.00
_cell.angle_gamma   90.00
#
_symmetry.space_group_name_H-M   'P 1'
#
loop_
_entity.id
_entity.type
_entity.pdbx_description
1 polymer ?
#
loop_
_entity_poly.entity_id
_entity_poly.type
_entity_poly.pdbx_seq_one_letter_code
_entity_poly.pdbx_strand_id
1 'polypeptide(L)'
;MKRIWIFLMAMLSIVPFTGCDMTEEPSGPVTVIDYEFDRTYIINNDGCCVFKGLKPVNAADIENKVKGYGWKVIGMYKVQDNGRLSQTDYRKTVDNCGYVDYWFESDGQLIGFHHGDTDGKSYNKTEWFYDAVSGFIMRGSASQSMQNRYMQVLLLTKTESNYLQMHTLQKLGDATDENGNLKPFYGMVVYQRITDNELEATKKAYGYDANVNYTIDSEHNNNNIVSPLYKKNNSNEKDINGHCGYFSHD
;
A
#
# COMPACT_ATOMS: atom_id res chain seq x y z
N MET A 1 3.27 58.28 -49.56
CA MET A 1 2.64 57.05 -49.09
C MET A 1 3.75 56.03 -48.85
N LYS A 2 4.16 55.86 -47.56
CA LYS A 2 5.22 54.94 -47.19
C LYS A 2 4.56 53.72 -46.53
N ARG A 3 4.72 52.54 -47.12
CA ARG A 3 4.28 51.25 -46.56
C ARG A 3 5.33 50.74 -45.61
N ILE A 4 4.97 50.60 -44.30
CA ILE A 4 5.78 50.01 -43.25
C ILE A 4 5.46 48.52 -43.23
N TRP A 5 6.45 47.69 -43.49
CA TRP A 5 6.40 46.24 -43.31
C TRP A 5 6.82 45.93 -41.90
N ILE A 6 5.90 45.41 -41.09
CA ILE A 6 6.22 44.86 -39.74
C ILE A 6 6.56 43.40 -39.92
N PHE A 7 7.86 43.06 -39.75
CA PHE A 7 8.29 41.70 -39.60
C PHE A 7 7.93 41.19 -38.21
N LEU A 8 7.02 40.22 -38.14
CA LEU A 8 6.72 39.49 -36.92
C LEU A 8 7.70 38.32 -36.81
N MET A 9 8.76 38.51 -36.03
CA MET A 9 9.64 37.40 -35.64
C MET A 9 8.94 36.53 -34.63
N ALA A 10 8.45 35.38 -35.04
CA ALA A 10 8.04 34.30 -34.14
C ALA A 10 9.31 33.67 -33.55
N MET A 11 9.66 34.05 -32.32
CA MET A 11 10.64 33.29 -31.52
C MET A 11 9.99 31.98 -31.09
N LEU A 12 10.39 30.89 -31.75
CA LEU A 12 10.17 29.53 -31.23
C LEU A 12 11.12 29.37 -30.03
N SER A 13 10.60 29.56 -28.85
CA SER A 13 11.26 29.12 -27.63
C SER A 13 11.19 27.59 -27.56
N ILE A 14 12.28 26.95 -27.89
CA ILE A 14 12.51 25.54 -27.59
C ILE A 14 12.67 25.44 -26.07
N VAL A 15 11.61 25.04 -25.38
CA VAL A 15 11.67 24.66 -23.98
C VAL A 15 12.35 23.28 -23.93
N PRO A 16 13.53 23.16 -23.31
CA PRO A 16 14.09 21.84 -23.07
C PRO A 16 13.16 21.12 -22.10
N PHE A 17 12.51 20.05 -22.56
CA PHE A 17 11.87 19.08 -21.69
C PHE A 17 12.97 18.38 -20.90
N THR A 18 13.38 19.00 -19.78
CA THR A 18 14.04 18.27 -18.72
C THR A 18 12.98 17.31 -18.18
N GLY A 19 13.18 16.02 -18.42
CA GLY A 19 12.36 14.97 -17.86
C GLY A 19 12.45 15.05 -16.35
N CYS A 20 11.52 15.79 -15.74
CA CYS A 20 11.21 15.61 -14.34
C CYS A 20 10.63 14.22 -14.20
N ASP A 21 11.25 13.46 -13.34
CA ASP A 21 10.78 12.18 -12.84
C ASP A 21 9.45 12.44 -12.10
N MET A 22 8.36 12.55 -12.88
CA MET A 22 7.04 12.79 -12.35
C MET A 22 6.48 11.45 -11.87
N THR A 23 6.93 11.01 -10.71
CA THR A 23 6.08 10.24 -9.82
C THR A 23 5.11 11.21 -9.14
N GLU A 24 4.32 11.93 -9.93
CA GLU A 24 3.18 12.65 -9.37
C GLU A 24 2.23 11.61 -8.79
N GLU A 25 2.16 11.56 -7.46
CA GLU A 25 1.04 10.90 -6.79
C GLU A 25 -0.24 11.50 -7.40
N PRO A 26 -1.22 10.66 -7.79
CA PRO A 26 -2.48 11.18 -8.29
C PRO A 26 -3.07 12.11 -7.24
N SER A 27 -3.02 13.41 -7.48
CA SER A 27 -3.44 14.48 -6.57
C SER A 27 -4.96 14.67 -6.61
N GLY A 28 -5.69 13.54 -6.56
CA GLY A 28 -7.12 13.59 -6.29
C GLY A 28 -7.37 13.84 -4.80
N PRO A 29 -8.31 14.66 -4.39
CA PRO A 29 -8.65 14.80 -2.98
C PRO A 29 -9.03 13.45 -2.44
N VAL A 30 -8.29 12.99 -1.39
CA VAL A 30 -8.66 11.79 -0.64
C VAL A 30 -9.93 12.13 0.13
N THR A 31 -11.06 11.72 -0.39
CA THR A 31 -12.31 11.81 0.37
C THR A 31 -12.31 10.65 1.35
N VAL A 32 -11.70 10.85 2.50
CA VAL A 32 -11.89 9.96 3.64
C VAL A 32 -13.29 10.25 4.16
N ILE A 33 -14.10 9.21 4.30
CA ILE A 33 -15.47 9.38 4.78
C ILE A 33 -15.40 9.65 6.28
N ASP A 34 -15.83 10.84 6.70
CA ASP A 34 -15.74 11.31 8.09
C ASP A 34 -16.28 10.31 9.12
N TYR A 35 -17.30 9.52 8.76
CA TYR A 35 -17.88 8.55 9.67
C TYR A 35 -16.94 7.41 10.09
N GLU A 36 -15.87 7.12 9.34
CA GLU A 36 -14.90 6.08 9.71
C GLU A 36 -14.01 6.53 10.86
N PHE A 37 -13.75 7.84 10.98
CA PHE A 37 -13.03 8.39 12.13
C PHE A 37 -13.84 8.35 13.43
N ASP A 38 -15.16 8.32 13.34
CA ASP A 38 -16.05 8.25 14.51
C ASP A 38 -16.27 6.83 15.02
N ARG A 39 -15.83 5.82 14.27
CA ARG A 39 -15.95 4.41 14.67
C ARG A 39 -14.94 4.04 15.73
N THR A 40 -15.30 3.05 16.55
CA THR A 40 -14.39 2.44 17.51
C THR A 40 -13.99 1.06 17.01
N TYR A 41 -12.70 0.83 16.92
CA TYR A 41 -12.08 -0.41 16.48
C TYR A 41 -11.58 -1.18 17.69
N ILE A 42 -11.65 -2.50 17.65
CA ILE A 42 -11.28 -3.38 18.75
C ILE A 42 -10.39 -4.52 18.27
N ILE A 43 -9.59 -5.07 19.18
CA ILE A 43 -8.82 -6.29 18.91
C ILE A 43 -9.71 -7.50 19.21
N ASN A 44 -9.82 -8.42 18.24
CA ASN A 44 -10.54 -9.69 18.40
C ASN A 44 -9.64 -10.78 19.02
N ASN A 45 -10.17 -11.98 19.18
CA ASN A 45 -9.43 -13.10 19.78
C ASN A 45 -8.26 -13.60 18.92
N ASP A 46 -8.27 -13.33 17.62
CA ASP A 46 -7.21 -13.69 16.68
C ASP A 46 -6.12 -12.62 16.59
N GLY A 47 -6.19 -11.60 17.44
CA GLY A 47 -5.28 -10.46 17.44
C GLY A 47 -5.51 -9.48 16.29
N CYS A 48 -6.63 -9.58 15.56
CA CYS A 48 -6.96 -8.65 14.49
C CYS A 48 -7.70 -7.43 15.02
N CYS A 49 -7.31 -6.24 14.58
CA CYS A 49 -8.10 -5.04 14.83
C CYS A 49 -9.27 -4.99 13.85
N VAL A 50 -10.49 -4.94 14.35
CA VAL A 50 -11.70 -5.05 13.55
C VAL A 50 -12.77 -4.04 13.96
N PHE A 51 -13.63 -3.69 13.01
CA PHE A 51 -14.91 -3.04 13.28
C PHE A 51 -16.02 -4.10 13.37
N LYS A 52 -16.56 -4.29 14.56
CA LYS A 52 -17.65 -5.25 14.79
C LYS A 52 -18.96 -4.77 14.17
N GLY A 53 -19.71 -5.71 13.60
CA GLY A 53 -21.02 -5.43 13.01
C GLY A 53 -20.96 -4.78 11.63
N LEU A 54 -19.78 -4.67 11.04
CA LEU A 54 -19.65 -4.27 9.64
C LEU A 54 -20.30 -5.34 8.76
N LYS A 55 -21.20 -4.91 7.87
CA LYS A 55 -21.67 -5.80 6.80
C LYS A 55 -20.53 -5.97 5.79
N PRO A 56 -20.07 -7.21 5.54
CA PRO A 56 -19.02 -7.45 4.57
C PRO A 56 -19.38 -6.90 3.18
N VAL A 57 -18.39 -6.41 2.45
CA VAL A 57 -18.54 -6.04 1.05
C VAL A 57 -18.95 -7.27 0.26
N ASN A 58 -19.83 -7.10 -0.72
CA ASN A 58 -20.28 -8.22 -1.55
C ASN A 58 -19.07 -8.85 -2.29
N ALA A 59 -18.98 -10.19 -2.26
CA ALA A 59 -17.93 -10.92 -2.96
C ALA A 59 -17.86 -10.61 -4.46
N ALA A 60 -19.03 -10.39 -5.10
CA ALA A 60 -19.08 -9.97 -6.50
C ALA A 60 -18.46 -8.59 -6.73
N ASP A 61 -18.56 -7.68 -5.77
CA ASP A 61 -17.89 -6.37 -5.84
C ASP A 61 -16.37 -6.51 -5.74
N ILE A 62 -15.87 -7.38 -4.88
CA ILE A 62 -14.43 -7.68 -4.78
C ILE A 62 -13.94 -8.31 -6.10
N GLU A 63 -14.65 -9.32 -6.61
CA GLU A 63 -14.30 -10.00 -7.85
C GLU A 63 -14.27 -9.03 -9.05
N ASN A 64 -15.24 -8.14 -9.16
CA ASN A 64 -15.37 -7.24 -10.32
C ASN A 64 -14.58 -5.93 -10.20
N LYS A 65 -14.28 -5.48 -8.99
CA LYS A 65 -13.70 -4.15 -8.78
C LYS A 65 -12.27 -4.18 -8.23
N VAL A 66 -11.90 -5.25 -7.49
CA VAL A 66 -10.58 -5.37 -6.85
C VAL A 66 -9.66 -6.30 -7.63
N LYS A 67 -10.16 -7.47 -7.99
CA LYS A 67 -9.41 -8.50 -8.72
C LYS A 67 -9.04 -8.02 -10.13
N GLY A 68 -7.80 -8.25 -10.53
CA GLY A 68 -7.25 -7.84 -11.82
C GLY A 68 -6.68 -6.41 -11.84
N TYR A 69 -6.73 -5.66 -10.73
CA TYR A 69 -6.36 -4.25 -10.71
C TYR A 69 -5.24 -3.93 -9.73
N GLY A 70 -4.48 -2.87 -10.07
CA GLY A 70 -3.49 -2.26 -9.19
C GLY A 70 -4.13 -1.23 -8.26
N TRP A 71 -3.59 -1.13 -7.03
CA TRP A 71 -4.07 -0.28 -5.95
C TRP A 71 -2.93 0.42 -5.25
N LYS A 72 -2.99 1.73 -5.16
CA LYS A 72 -1.99 2.60 -4.57
C LYS A 72 -2.45 3.12 -3.22
N VAL A 73 -1.58 3.12 -2.23
CA VAL A 73 -1.87 3.73 -0.91
C VAL A 73 -1.92 5.24 -1.06
N ILE A 74 -3.05 5.83 -0.70
CA ILE A 74 -3.27 7.28 -0.72
C ILE A 74 -3.47 7.87 0.68
N GLY A 75 -3.63 7.04 1.72
CA GLY A 75 -3.75 7.46 3.11
C GLY A 75 -3.56 6.31 4.08
N MET A 76 -2.97 6.60 5.25
CA MET A 76 -2.83 5.66 6.36
C MET A 76 -3.18 6.36 7.67
N TYR A 77 -4.09 5.78 8.45
CA TYR A 77 -4.62 6.41 9.67
C TYR A 77 -4.54 5.43 10.83
N LYS A 78 -3.67 5.71 11.79
CA LYS A 78 -3.39 4.81 12.92
C LYS A 78 -4.59 4.71 13.86
N VAL A 79 -4.90 3.52 14.33
CA VAL A 79 -5.80 3.31 15.47
C VAL A 79 -5.08 3.72 16.74
N GLN A 80 -5.68 4.66 17.48
CA GLN A 80 -5.16 5.18 18.75
C GLN A 80 -5.61 4.29 19.91
N ASP A 81 -5.06 4.51 21.11
CA ASP A 81 -5.38 3.74 22.32
C ASP A 81 -6.87 3.81 22.72
N ASN A 82 -7.55 4.89 22.34
CA ASN A 82 -9.00 5.04 22.53
C ASN A 82 -9.83 4.25 21.51
N GLY A 83 -9.20 3.47 20.63
CA GLY A 83 -9.84 2.70 19.57
C GLY A 83 -10.31 3.50 18.36
N ARG A 84 -10.02 4.80 18.28
CA ARG A 84 -10.40 5.66 17.14
C ARG A 84 -9.23 5.89 16.21
N LEU A 85 -9.53 6.23 14.95
CA LEU A 85 -8.49 6.59 13.99
C LEU A 85 -7.92 7.98 14.25
N SER A 86 -6.62 8.13 14.05
CA SER A 86 -6.00 9.44 13.90
C SER A 86 -6.50 10.11 12.62
N GLN A 87 -6.77 11.41 12.67
CA GLN A 87 -7.14 12.18 11.48
C GLN A 87 -5.94 12.59 10.62
N THR A 88 -4.73 12.41 11.16
CA THR A 88 -3.49 12.73 10.46
C THR A 88 -3.01 11.48 9.72
N ASP A 89 -2.67 11.64 8.45
CA ASP A 89 -2.04 10.57 7.65
C ASP A 89 -0.69 10.18 8.28
N TYR A 90 -0.60 8.93 8.71
CA TYR A 90 0.55 8.40 9.42
C TYR A 90 1.85 8.48 8.59
N ARG A 91 1.76 8.36 7.26
CA ARG A 91 2.91 8.49 6.35
C ARG A 91 3.58 9.86 6.42
N LYS A 92 2.84 10.89 6.86
CA LYS A 92 3.33 12.27 7.03
C LYS A 92 3.93 12.54 8.41
N THR A 93 3.81 11.59 9.34
CA THR A 93 4.26 11.75 10.72
C THR A 93 5.55 10.98 11.02
N VAL A 94 5.97 10.11 10.12
CA VAL A 94 7.14 9.26 10.27
C VAL A 94 7.99 9.35 8.99
N ASP A 95 9.26 9.69 9.16
CA ASP A 95 10.21 9.68 8.07
C ASP A 95 10.42 8.25 7.55
N ASN A 96 10.47 8.11 6.22
CA ASN A 96 10.60 6.81 5.54
C ASN A 96 9.54 5.79 5.94
N CYS A 97 8.29 6.23 6.15
CA CYS A 97 7.20 5.34 6.47
C CYS A 97 7.02 4.28 5.37
N GLY A 98 7.20 3.00 5.73
CA GLY A 98 6.95 1.89 4.83
C GLY A 98 5.47 1.67 4.60
N TYR A 99 5.09 1.41 3.36
CA TYR A 99 3.75 0.97 2.97
C TYR A 99 3.84 0.13 1.69
N VAL A 100 2.75 -0.54 1.33
CA VAL A 100 2.74 -1.48 0.19
C VAL A 100 1.57 -1.14 -0.72
N ASP A 101 1.89 -0.87 -1.98
CA ASP A 101 0.90 -0.85 -3.06
C ASP A 101 0.65 -2.29 -3.52
N TYR A 102 -0.58 -2.61 -3.93
CA TYR A 102 -0.94 -3.97 -4.30
C TYR A 102 -1.42 -4.08 -5.75
N TRP A 103 -1.08 -5.19 -6.37
CA TRP A 103 -1.74 -5.66 -7.57
C TRP A 103 -2.38 -7.02 -7.27
N PHE A 104 -3.72 -7.06 -7.31
CA PHE A 104 -4.52 -8.27 -7.11
C PHE A 104 -4.70 -8.96 -8.47
N GLU A 105 -3.83 -9.90 -8.79
CA GLU A 105 -3.91 -10.61 -10.08
C GLU A 105 -5.18 -11.45 -10.20
N SER A 106 -5.62 -11.67 -11.43
CA SER A 106 -6.84 -12.40 -11.72
C SER A 106 -6.76 -13.90 -11.41
N ASP A 107 -5.56 -14.44 -11.30
CA ASP A 107 -5.28 -15.84 -10.96
C ASP A 107 -5.19 -16.12 -9.43
N GLY A 108 -5.44 -15.11 -8.60
CA GLY A 108 -5.36 -15.23 -7.14
C GLY A 108 -3.97 -14.91 -6.55
N GLN A 109 -3.02 -14.45 -7.38
CA GLN A 109 -1.76 -13.93 -6.90
C GLN A 109 -1.91 -12.48 -6.45
N LEU A 110 -1.14 -12.10 -5.44
CA LEU A 110 -1.02 -10.75 -4.92
C LEU A 110 0.42 -10.29 -5.03
N ILE A 111 0.65 -9.20 -5.75
CA ILE A 111 1.96 -8.57 -5.82
C ILE A 111 1.95 -7.34 -4.92
N GLY A 112 2.86 -7.30 -3.95
CA GLY A 112 3.08 -6.13 -3.10
C GLY A 112 4.31 -5.36 -3.57
N PHE A 113 4.16 -4.07 -3.84
CA PHE A 113 5.26 -3.16 -4.17
C PHE A 113 5.57 -2.32 -2.93
N HIS A 114 6.76 -2.53 -2.35
CA HIS A 114 7.14 -1.95 -1.07
C HIS A 114 7.75 -0.56 -1.23
N HIS A 115 7.24 0.40 -0.46
CA HIS A 115 7.75 1.76 -0.36
C HIS A 115 8.45 1.97 0.99
N GLY A 116 9.40 2.92 1.04
CA GLY A 116 10.11 3.26 2.27
C GLY A 116 11.28 2.32 2.59
N ASP A 117 11.62 1.38 1.70
CA ASP A 117 12.81 0.55 1.83
C ASP A 117 14.06 1.40 1.68
N THR A 118 14.95 1.34 2.67
CA THR A 118 16.26 2.02 2.61
C THR A 118 17.16 1.43 1.54
N ASP A 119 16.94 0.17 1.17
CA ASP A 119 17.77 -0.60 0.24
C ASP A 119 17.27 -0.56 -1.21
N GLY A 120 16.23 0.22 -1.49
CA GLY A 120 15.67 0.40 -2.82
C GLY A 120 14.25 -0.17 -2.96
N LYS A 121 13.75 -0.18 -4.20
CA LYS A 121 12.41 -0.68 -4.52
C LYS A 121 12.42 -2.20 -4.50
N SER A 122 11.53 -2.78 -3.71
CA SER A 122 11.35 -4.23 -3.60
C SER A 122 9.90 -4.61 -3.84
N TYR A 123 9.66 -5.85 -4.26
CA TYR A 123 8.32 -6.41 -4.37
C TYR A 123 8.29 -7.84 -3.85
N ASN A 124 7.10 -8.28 -3.44
CA ASN A 124 6.87 -9.68 -3.09
C ASN A 124 5.66 -10.23 -3.83
N LYS A 125 5.60 -11.54 -3.95
CA LYS A 125 4.48 -12.26 -4.55
C LYS A 125 3.92 -13.25 -3.53
N THR A 126 2.59 -13.26 -3.38
CA THR A 126 1.89 -14.15 -2.46
C THR A 126 0.50 -14.49 -3.00
N GLU A 127 -0.23 -15.34 -2.34
CA GLU A 127 -1.62 -15.65 -2.66
C GLU A 127 -2.58 -14.74 -1.91
N TRP A 128 -3.78 -14.55 -2.44
CA TRP A 128 -4.87 -13.89 -1.75
C TRP A 128 -6.23 -14.50 -2.08
N PHE A 129 -7.15 -14.33 -1.16
CA PHE A 129 -8.58 -14.62 -1.38
C PHE A 129 -9.43 -13.70 -0.51
N TYR A 130 -10.70 -13.59 -0.85
CA TYR A 130 -11.66 -12.84 -0.06
C TYR A 130 -12.56 -13.80 0.72
N ASP A 131 -12.58 -13.66 2.05
CA ASP A 131 -13.54 -14.34 2.92
C ASP A 131 -14.80 -13.47 3.08
N ALA A 132 -15.86 -13.82 2.39
CA ALA A 132 -17.12 -13.08 2.39
C ALA A 132 -17.87 -13.14 3.74
N VAL A 133 -17.49 -14.05 4.64
CA VAL A 133 -18.11 -14.16 5.96
C VAL A 133 -17.53 -13.12 6.91
N SER A 134 -16.22 -13.02 6.97
CA SER A 134 -15.52 -12.03 7.81
C SER A 134 -15.39 -10.65 7.17
N GLY A 135 -15.50 -10.57 5.84
CA GLY A 135 -15.18 -9.35 5.08
C GLY A 135 -13.69 -9.10 4.95
N PHE A 136 -12.87 -10.14 5.09
CA PHE A 136 -11.42 -10.03 5.04
C PHE A 136 -10.88 -10.42 3.66
N ILE A 137 -10.00 -9.58 3.13
CA ILE A 137 -9.02 -10.02 2.16
C ILE A 137 -7.92 -10.72 2.97
N MET A 138 -7.71 -12.00 2.70
CA MET A 138 -6.66 -12.82 3.29
C MET A 138 -5.50 -12.91 2.32
N ARG A 139 -4.28 -12.76 2.82
CA ARG A 139 -3.04 -12.80 2.02
C ARG A 139 -2.00 -13.68 2.69
N GLY A 140 -1.08 -14.20 1.90
CA GLY A 140 0.02 -15.03 2.40
C GLY A 140 -0.36 -16.43 2.83
N SER A 141 0.60 -17.15 3.40
CA SER A 141 0.46 -18.54 3.81
C SER A 141 -0.42 -18.71 5.04
N ALA A 142 -1.14 -19.84 5.11
CA ALA A 142 -1.95 -20.22 6.28
C ALA A 142 -1.08 -20.47 7.55
N SER A 143 0.22 -20.65 7.42
CA SER A 143 1.15 -20.79 8.53
C SER A 143 1.43 -19.47 9.28
N GLN A 144 1.16 -18.33 8.66
CA GLN A 144 1.33 -17.02 9.30
C GLN A 144 0.17 -16.71 10.25
N SER A 145 0.43 -15.89 11.27
CA SER A 145 -0.61 -15.45 12.20
C SER A 145 -1.71 -14.65 11.47
N MET A 146 -2.95 -14.77 11.94
CA MET A 146 -4.10 -14.11 11.33
C MET A 146 -3.90 -12.59 11.23
N GLN A 147 -3.35 -11.97 12.27
CA GLN A 147 -3.11 -10.53 12.32
C GLN A 147 -2.16 -10.01 11.23
N ASN A 148 -1.27 -10.84 10.70
CA ASN A 148 -0.36 -10.47 9.62
C ASN A 148 -0.97 -10.68 8.22
N ARG A 149 -2.06 -11.44 8.12
CA ARG A 149 -2.66 -11.87 6.85
C ARG A 149 -3.91 -11.10 6.46
N TYR A 150 -4.66 -10.58 7.42
CA TYR A 150 -5.98 -10.00 7.17
C TYR A 150 -5.88 -8.54 6.71
N MET A 151 -6.86 -8.16 5.91
CA MET A 151 -7.25 -6.79 5.61
C MET A 151 -8.78 -6.74 5.66
N GLN A 152 -9.39 -6.20 6.73
CA GLN A 152 -10.85 -6.05 6.78
C GLN A 152 -11.26 -4.95 5.81
N VAL A 153 -12.05 -5.27 4.79
CA VAL A 153 -12.56 -4.27 3.84
C VAL A 153 -13.71 -3.52 4.51
N LEU A 154 -13.46 -2.27 4.86
CA LEU A 154 -14.45 -1.39 5.49
C LEU A 154 -15.42 -0.80 4.45
N LEU A 155 -14.88 -0.41 3.30
CA LEU A 155 -15.62 0.29 2.27
C LEU A 155 -14.96 0.11 0.90
N LEU A 156 -15.79 0.02 -0.11
CA LEU A 156 -15.40 0.11 -1.52
C LEU A 156 -16.31 1.15 -2.19
N THR A 157 -15.76 2.30 -2.53
CA THR A 157 -16.53 3.47 -2.97
C THR A 157 -15.89 4.19 -4.15
N LYS A 158 -16.68 5.02 -4.83
CA LYS A 158 -16.17 5.94 -5.84
C LYS A 158 -16.15 7.36 -5.28
N THR A 159 -15.08 8.08 -5.57
CA THR A 159 -15.00 9.51 -5.29
C THR A 159 -15.81 10.32 -6.28
N GLU A 160 -16.04 11.60 -6.00
CA GLU A 160 -16.65 12.55 -6.94
C GLU A 160 -15.89 12.63 -8.26
N SER A 161 -14.56 12.50 -8.22
CA SER A 161 -13.69 12.43 -9.41
C SER A 161 -13.68 11.06 -10.10
N ASN A 162 -14.62 10.16 -9.73
CA ASN A 162 -14.81 8.82 -10.28
C ASN A 162 -13.66 7.83 -10.04
N TYR A 163 -12.73 8.12 -9.12
CA TYR A 163 -11.73 7.15 -8.66
C TYR A 163 -12.38 6.12 -7.74
N LEU A 164 -12.03 4.84 -7.93
CA LEU A 164 -12.46 3.79 -7.02
C LEU A 164 -11.47 3.70 -5.85
N GLN A 165 -11.99 3.78 -4.62
CA GLN A 165 -11.21 3.64 -3.39
C GLN A 165 -11.66 2.43 -2.59
N MET A 166 -10.69 1.79 -1.93
CA MET A 166 -10.89 0.68 -1.00
C MET A 166 -10.28 1.08 0.35
N HIS A 167 -11.10 1.07 1.39
CA HIS A 167 -10.67 1.35 2.76
C HIS A 167 -10.55 0.03 3.49
N THR A 168 -9.39 -0.24 4.06
CA THR A 168 -9.13 -1.48 4.80
C THR A 168 -8.61 -1.19 6.19
N LEU A 169 -8.98 -2.03 7.15
CA LEU A 169 -8.39 -2.04 8.49
C LEU A 169 -7.43 -3.23 8.58
N GLN A 170 -6.19 -2.96 8.97
CA GLN A 170 -5.13 -3.98 8.99
C GLN A 170 -4.03 -3.64 10.00
N LYS A 171 -3.15 -4.61 10.27
CA LYS A 171 -1.90 -4.36 10.97
C LYS A 171 -1.00 -3.49 10.08
N LEU A 172 -0.46 -2.40 10.64
CA LEU A 172 0.50 -1.53 9.96
C LEU A 172 1.94 -1.92 10.27
N GLY A 173 2.18 -2.59 11.39
CA GLY A 173 3.51 -3.01 11.82
C GLY A 173 3.56 -3.30 13.30
N ASP A 174 4.79 -3.40 13.82
CA ASP A 174 5.07 -3.56 15.24
C ASP A 174 5.86 -2.34 15.74
N ALA A 175 5.52 -1.87 16.93
CA ALA A 175 6.21 -0.79 17.62
C ALA A 175 6.76 -1.29 18.95
N THR A 176 7.95 -0.84 19.32
CA THR A 176 8.56 -1.18 20.60
C THR A 176 7.88 -0.38 21.73
N ASP A 177 7.39 -1.06 22.74
CA ASP A 177 6.84 -0.44 23.95
C ASP A 177 7.94 0.06 24.90
N GLU A 178 7.53 0.70 26.01
CA GLU A 178 8.44 1.23 27.04
C GLU A 178 9.35 0.17 27.67
N ASN A 179 8.94 -1.11 27.62
CA ASN A 179 9.69 -2.24 28.15
C ASN A 179 10.56 -2.94 27.10
N GLY A 180 10.59 -2.44 25.88
CA GLY A 180 11.35 -3.04 24.78
C GLY A 180 10.62 -4.18 24.05
N ASN A 181 9.34 -4.44 24.35
CA ASN A 181 8.57 -5.49 23.69
C ASN A 181 7.92 -4.97 22.40
N LEU A 182 7.92 -5.79 21.35
CA LEU A 182 7.19 -5.50 20.15
C LEU A 182 5.69 -5.65 20.37
N LYS A 183 4.94 -4.63 20.00
CA LYS A 183 3.46 -4.62 20.01
C LYS A 183 2.92 -4.25 18.65
N PRO A 184 1.95 -5.04 18.13
CA PRO A 184 1.32 -4.70 16.87
C PRO A 184 0.56 -3.39 16.99
N PHE A 185 0.62 -2.57 15.95
CA PHE A 185 -0.26 -1.42 15.80
C PHE A 185 -1.03 -1.51 14.48
N TYR A 186 -2.20 -0.93 14.48
CA TYR A 186 -3.20 -1.11 13.44
C TYR A 186 -3.62 0.23 12.87
N GLY A 187 -4.19 0.20 11.67
CA GLY A 187 -4.74 1.40 11.07
C GLY A 187 -5.63 1.12 9.88
N MET A 188 -6.37 2.14 9.51
CA MET A 188 -7.06 2.18 8.24
C MET A 188 -6.08 2.58 7.13
N VAL A 189 -6.05 1.80 6.07
CA VAL A 189 -5.32 2.13 4.84
C VAL A 189 -6.32 2.38 3.74
N VAL A 190 -6.19 3.52 3.09
CA VAL A 190 -6.99 3.92 1.94
C VAL A 190 -6.18 3.66 0.67
N TYR A 191 -6.70 2.78 -0.15
CA TYR A 191 -6.15 2.47 -1.46
C TYR A 191 -6.99 3.14 -2.55
N GLN A 192 -6.34 3.60 -3.60
CA GLN A 192 -6.98 4.05 -4.82
C GLN A 192 -6.60 3.13 -5.98
N ARG A 193 -7.60 2.71 -6.75
CA ARG A 193 -7.37 1.94 -7.97
C ARG A 193 -6.62 2.78 -8.98
N ILE A 194 -5.55 2.23 -9.53
CA ILE A 194 -4.74 2.85 -10.58
C ILE A 194 -5.13 2.34 -11.96
N THR A 195 -4.74 3.07 -12.98
CA THR A 195 -4.91 2.67 -14.38
C THR A 195 -3.92 1.58 -14.76
N ASP A 196 -4.17 0.88 -15.87
CA ASP A 196 -3.24 -0.14 -16.39
C ASP A 196 -1.88 0.49 -16.75
N ASN A 197 -1.86 1.72 -17.25
CA ASN A 197 -0.62 2.43 -17.57
C ASN A 197 0.21 2.74 -16.30
N GLU A 198 -0.44 3.16 -15.22
CA GLU A 198 0.22 3.39 -13.93
C GLU A 198 0.72 2.07 -13.33
N LEU A 199 -0.04 0.98 -13.47
CA LEU A 199 0.39 -0.34 -13.03
C LEU A 199 1.63 -0.81 -13.79
N GLU A 200 1.66 -0.67 -15.12
CA GLU A 200 2.83 -1.03 -15.93
C GLU A 200 4.05 -0.16 -15.62
N ALA A 201 3.85 1.14 -15.36
CA ALA A 201 4.91 2.02 -14.89
C ALA A 201 5.46 1.58 -13.52
N THR A 202 4.58 1.18 -12.60
CA THR A 202 4.96 0.65 -11.28
C THR A 202 5.77 -0.65 -11.44
N LYS A 203 5.27 -1.62 -12.19
CA LYS A 203 5.99 -2.87 -12.47
C LYS A 203 7.40 -2.62 -12.99
N LYS A 204 7.52 -1.72 -13.97
CA LYS A 204 8.82 -1.34 -14.53
C LYS A 204 9.74 -0.69 -13.49
N ALA A 205 9.20 0.21 -12.68
CA ALA A 205 9.96 0.92 -11.65
C ALA A 205 10.51 -0.01 -10.56
N TYR A 206 9.82 -1.12 -10.31
CA TYR A 206 10.20 -2.15 -9.33
C TYR A 206 10.96 -3.33 -9.95
N GLY A 207 11.20 -3.33 -11.25
CA GLY A 207 11.86 -4.44 -11.94
C GLY A 207 11.07 -5.75 -11.85
N TYR A 208 9.72 -5.66 -11.85
CA TYR A 208 8.86 -6.84 -11.75
C TYR A 208 9.12 -7.81 -12.91
N ASP A 209 9.34 -9.08 -12.58
CA ASP A 209 9.47 -10.17 -13.54
C ASP A 209 8.45 -11.28 -13.21
N ALA A 210 7.52 -11.52 -14.14
CA ALA A 210 6.50 -12.55 -13.99
C ALA A 210 7.08 -13.97 -13.96
N ASN A 211 8.28 -14.19 -14.53
CA ASN A 211 8.92 -15.51 -14.62
C ASN A 211 9.71 -15.89 -13.37
N VAL A 212 9.88 -14.96 -12.42
CA VAL A 212 10.54 -15.28 -11.16
C VAL A 212 9.60 -16.13 -10.33
N ASN A 213 9.91 -17.43 -10.25
CA ASN A 213 9.23 -18.35 -9.36
C ASN A 213 9.75 -18.13 -7.93
N TYR A 214 8.87 -17.65 -7.07
CA TYR A 214 9.15 -17.56 -5.63
C TYR A 214 8.96 -18.95 -5.03
N THR A 215 10.05 -19.69 -4.88
CA THR A 215 10.07 -20.82 -3.96
C THR A 215 10.14 -20.25 -2.55
N ILE A 216 9.14 -20.59 -1.74
CA ILE A 216 9.21 -20.33 -0.29
C ILE A 216 10.37 -21.19 0.21
N ASP A 217 11.52 -20.57 0.45
CA ASP A 217 12.60 -21.21 1.14
C ASP A 217 12.19 -21.31 2.61
N SER A 218 11.80 -22.51 3.03
CA SER A 218 11.32 -22.80 4.38
C SER A 218 12.39 -22.61 5.46
N GLU A 219 13.64 -22.43 5.08
CA GLU A 219 14.76 -22.24 6.01
C GLU A 219 15.08 -20.76 6.30
N HIS A 220 14.58 -19.82 5.45
CA HIS A 220 14.80 -18.39 5.66
C HIS A 220 13.50 -17.63 5.41
N ASN A 221 12.78 -17.36 6.48
CA ASN A 221 11.45 -16.72 6.50
C ASN A 221 11.39 -15.29 5.92
N ASN A 222 12.47 -14.79 5.31
CA ASN A 222 12.60 -13.41 4.83
C ASN A 222 12.74 -13.28 3.30
N ASN A 223 12.59 -14.34 2.51
CA ASN A 223 13.06 -14.35 1.12
C ASN A 223 12.00 -14.22 0.04
N ASN A 224 10.77 -13.81 0.36
CA ASN A 224 9.77 -13.50 -0.66
C ASN A 224 9.86 -12.04 -1.19
N ILE A 225 10.90 -11.31 -0.79
CA ILE A 225 11.15 -9.94 -1.24
C ILE A 225 12.23 -9.99 -2.33
N VAL A 226 11.89 -9.58 -3.54
CA VAL A 226 12.86 -9.40 -4.63
C VAL A 226 13.21 -7.92 -4.72
N SER A 227 14.44 -7.60 -4.38
CA SER A 227 15.02 -6.28 -4.65
C SER A 227 16.04 -6.41 -5.78
N PRO A 228 15.93 -5.63 -6.85
CA PRO A 228 16.94 -5.61 -7.91
C PRO A 228 18.34 -5.21 -7.41
N LEU A 229 18.41 -4.64 -6.22
CA LEU A 229 19.65 -4.13 -5.61
C LEU A 229 20.18 -4.98 -4.46
N TYR A 230 19.51 -6.07 -4.10
CA TYR A 230 19.96 -6.91 -2.99
C TYR A 230 21.18 -7.76 -3.38
N LYS A 231 22.34 -7.11 -3.48
CA LYS A 231 23.62 -7.76 -3.33
C LYS A 231 23.88 -7.93 -1.84
N LYS A 232 23.86 -9.18 -1.39
CA LYS A 232 24.17 -9.63 -0.04
C LYS A 232 25.49 -9.00 0.46
N ASN A 233 25.42 -7.89 1.14
CA ASN A 233 26.50 -7.37 1.97
C ASN A 233 26.25 -7.83 3.40
N ASN A 234 26.96 -8.89 3.80
CA ASN A 234 27.09 -9.27 5.21
C ASN A 234 27.82 -8.15 5.93
N SER A 235 27.12 -7.28 6.61
CA SER A 235 27.69 -6.46 7.68
C SER A 235 26.66 -6.31 8.79
N ASN A 236 27.03 -6.82 9.96
CA ASN A 236 26.36 -6.62 11.22
C ASN A 236 26.27 -5.13 11.54
N GLU A 237 25.10 -4.54 11.41
CA GLU A 237 24.77 -3.29 12.07
C GLU A 237 23.41 -3.38 12.71
N LYS A 238 23.40 -3.20 14.04
CA LYS A 238 22.20 -3.05 14.85
C LYS A 238 21.65 -1.65 14.56
N ASP A 239 20.61 -1.56 13.76
CA ASP A 239 19.86 -0.31 13.62
C ASP A 239 18.81 -0.20 14.71
N ILE A 240 19.13 0.70 15.64
CA ILE A 240 18.22 1.21 16.66
C ILE A 240 17.59 2.47 16.06
N ASN A 241 16.57 2.34 15.25
CA ASN A 241 15.71 3.48 14.90
C ASN A 241 14.33 2.96 14.47
N GLY A 242 13.29 3.58 15.03
CA GLY A 242 11.89 3.22 14.84
C GLY A 242 11.45 3.25 13.39
N HIS A 243 11.59 2.14 12.74
CA HIS A 243 11.06 1.93 11.40
C HIS A 243 9.55 1.75 11.52
N CYS A 244 8.83 2.45 10.66
CA CYS A 244 7.44 2.10 10.35
C CYS A 244 7.47 0.65 9.88
N GLY A 245 7.01 -0.27 10.78
CA GLY A 245 7.37 -1.68 10.71
C GLY A 245 7.01 -2.29 9.38
N TYR A 246 8.01 -2.70 8.67
CA TYR A 246 7.88 -3.78 7.72
C TYR A 246 7.33 -4.98 8.46
N PHE A 247 6.44 -5.72 7.82
CA PHE A 247 6.00 -7.00 8.32
C PHE A 247 7.22 -7.84 8.64
N SER A 248 7.63 -7.87 9.92
CA SER A 248 8.57 -8.89 10.39
C SER A 248 7.84 -10.21 10.26
N HIS A 249 8.31 -11.02 9.36
CA HIS A 249 7.88 -12.39 9.21
C HIS A 249 8.59 -13.19 10.32
N ASP A 250 7.89 -13.44 11.41
CA ASP A 250 8.14 -14.55 12.31
C ASP A 250 7.22 -15.72 11.96
#